data_c69f2e5cca33b7c883db4660de8be639
#
_entry.id   c69f2e5cca33b7c883db4660de8be639
#
_cell.length_a   1.000
_cell.length_b   1.000
_cell.length_c   1.000
_cell.angle_alpha   90.00
_cell.angle_beta   90.00
_cell.angle_gamma   90.00
#
_symmetry.space_group_name_H-M   'P 1'
#
loop_
_entity.id
_entity.type
_entity.pdbx_description
1 polymer ?
#
loop_
_entity_poly.entity_id
_entity_poly.type
_entity_poly.pdbx_seq_one_letter_code
_entity_poly.pdbx_strand_id
1 'polypeptide(L)'
;MPQSPRDMAPRIMLISALAQSPGPAMAAMREEWPEAAAHNLIDDSLAGDFATIGEISPAIHERFLTLGRYAARTGDGRVPTSGILFTCSAFRPAIERVRADLAIPVITPNEGAFDEALALCRDREGGGRIGLLLTFQGSVAPLTGEIHAMADAIGQARPQILPAVAEGALEALQTGDADRHDRLSAQALNALPPVDVIVIGQFSMARAAPLVRAARDEPVLTTPHMAVRKMRRLVEAAA
;
A
#
# COMPACT_ATOMS: atom_id res chain seq x y z
N MET A 1 13.20 30.23 -21.25
CA MET A 1 12.66 30.66 -19.96
C MET A 1 12.88 29.52 -18.99
N PRO A 2 13.45 29.70 -17.80
CA PRO A 2 13.46 28.63 -16.81
C PRO A 2 12.01 28.31 -16.42
N GLN A 3 11.62 27.04 -16.48
CA GLN A 3 10.31 26.61 -16.05
C GLN A 3 10.17 26.89 -14.55
N SER A 4 8.99 27.37 -14.15
CA SER A 4 8.67 27.55 -12.73
C SER A 4 8.80 26.18 -12.02
N PRO A 5 9.23 26.12 -10.74
CA PRO A 5 9.20 24.88 -9.96
C PRO A 5 7.84 24.18 -9.96
N ARG A 6 6.75 24.91 -10.21
CA ARG A 6 5.37 24.38 -10.34
C ARG A 6 5.12 23.67 -11.68
N ASP A 7 5.95 23.87 -12.70
CA ASP A 7 5.83 23.25 -14.02
C ASP A 7 6.65 21.97 -14.14
N MET A 8 7.38 21.57 -13.08
CA MET A 8 8.24 20.39 -13.06
C MET A 8 7.50 19.21 -12.44
N ALA A 9 7.66 18.02 -13.08
CA ALA A 9 7.06 16.79 -12.60
C ALA A 9 7.43 16.53 -11.12
N PRO A 10 6.45 16.26 -10.23
CA PRO A 10 6.73 15.96 -8.84
C PRO A 10 7.55 14.67 -8.72
N ARG A 11 8.55 14.67 -7.84
CA ARG A 11 9.44 13.56 -7.60
C ARG A 11 8.94 12.71 -6.45
N ILE A 12 8.63 11.44 -6.68
CA ILE A 12 8.12 10.51 -5.68
C ILE A 12 9.16 9.40 -5.44
N MET A 13 9.49 9.19 -4.17
CA MET A 13 10.37 8.09 -3.75
C MET A 13 9.54 6.92 -3.23
N LEU A 14 9.75 5.75 -3.83
CA LEU A 14 9.17 4.47 -3.42
C LEU A 14 10.21 3.73 -2.56
N ILE A 15 9.91 3.46 -1.29
CA ILE A 15 10.83 2.75 -0.39
C ILE A 15 10.32 1.34 -0.15
N SER A 16 11.12 0.34 -0.52
CA SER A 16 10.76 -1.07 -0.49
C SER A 16 11.67 -1.88 0.43
N ALA A 17 11.08 -2.81 1.18
CA ALA A 17 11.77 -3.79 2.03
C ALA A 17 11.88 -5.19 1.37
N LEU A 18 11.35 -5.33 0.14
CA LEU A 18 11.34 -6.58 -0.63
C LEU A 18 11.60 -6.27 -2.11
N ALA A 19 12.41 -7.09 -2.77
CA ALA A 19 12.75 -6.93 -4.19
C ALA A 19 11.52 -7.04 -5.13
N GLN A 20 10.44 -7.71 -4.71
CA GLN A 20 9.23 -7.89 -5.50
C GLN A 20 8.27 -6.69 -5.46
N SER A 21 8.42 -5.78 -4.48
CA SER A 21 7.49 -4.66 -4.26
C SER A 21 7.59 -3.52 -5.27
N PRO A 22 8.77 -3.15 -5.82
CA PRO A 22 8.90 -2.03 -6.77
C PRO A 22 8.07 -2.19 -8.04
N GLY A 23 7.98 -3.39 -8.59
CA GLY A 23 7.27 -3.65 -9.85
C GLY A 23 5.81 -3.18 -9.81
N PRO A 24 4.98 -3.70 -8.90
CA PRO A 24 3.59 -3.26 -8.72
C PRO A 24 3.44 -1.78 -8.40
N ALA A 25 4.34 -1.22 -7.56
CA ALA A 25 4.31 0.20 -7.22
C ALA A 25 4.59 1.09 -8.45
N MET A 26 5.59 0.74 -9.25
CA MET A 26 5.92 1.46 -10.49
C MET A 26 4.85 1.31 -11.56
N ALA A 27 4.16 0.17 -11.64
CA ALA A 27 3.01 -0.01 -12.52
C ALA A 27 1.88 0.96 -12.13
N ALA A 28 1.51 0.97 -10.86
CA ALA A 28 0.50 1.88 -10.33
C ALA A 28 0.87 3.37 -10.54
N MET A 29 2.14 3.75 -10.38
CA MET A 29 2.60 5.12 -10.68
C MET A 29 2.37 5.49 -12.15
N ARG A 30 2.70 4.60 -13.09
CA ARG A 30 2.47 4.86 -14.52
C ARG A 30 0.99 4.96 -14.90
N GLU A 31 0.12 4.21 -14.22
CA GLU A 31 -1.31 4.19 -14.50
C GLU A 31 -2.06 5.35 -13.85
N GLU A 32 -1.73 5.68 -12.60
CA GLU A 32 -2.51 6.65 -11.81
C GLU A 32 -1.89 8.06 -11.77
N TRP A 33 -0.58 8.16 -12.05
CA TRP A 33 0.12 9.44 -12.00
C TRP A 33 1.32 9.47 -12.97
N PRO A 34 1.09 9.34 -14.30
CA PRO A 34 2.15 9.26 -15.31
C PRO A 34 3.03 10.50 -15.37
N GLU A 35 2.55 11.66 -14.89
CA GLU A 35 3.30 12.91 -14.87
C GLU A 35 4.36 12.96 -13.77
N ALA A 36 4.25 12.12 -12.73
CA ALA A 36 5.21 12.10 -11.64
C ALA A 36 6.46 11.29 -11.97
N ALA A 37 7.62 11.80 -11.56
CA ALA A 37 8.89 11.10 -11.66
C ALA A 37 9.07 10.16 -10.45
N ALA A 38 8.77 8.87 -10.62
CA ALA A 38 8.91 7.88 -9.56
C ALA A 38 10.30 7.22 -9.58
N HIS A 39 10.91 7.09 -8.40
CA HIS A 39 12.21 6.43 -8.19
C HIS A 39 12.14 5.42 -7.06
N ASN A 40 12.91 4.34 -7.15
CA ASN A 40 12.95 3.29 -6.14
C ASN A 40 14.19 3.41 -5.26
N LEU A 41 13.99 3.19 -3.96
CA LEU A 41 15.01 2.92 -2.96
C LEU A 41 14.66 1.59 -2.30
N ILE A 42 15.59 0.65 -2.30
CA ILE A 42 15.35 -0.71 -1.81
C ILE A 42 16.38 -1.05 -0.74
N ASP A 43 15.89 -1.54 0.40
CA ASP A 43 16.69 -2.27 1.37
C ASP A 43 16.04 -3.65 1.59
N ASP A 44 16.37 -4.60 0.73
CA ASP A 44 15.77 -5.93 0.68
C ASP A 44 16.22 -6.85 1.83
N SER A 45 17.17 -6.41 2.65
CA SER A 45 17.54 -7.10 3.89
C SER A 45 16.53 -6.87 5.03
N LEU A 46 15.76 -5.77 5.00
CA LEU A 46 14.81 -5.41 6.07
C LEU A 46 13.80 -6.51 6.40
N ALA A 47 13.24 -7.16 5.37
CA ALA A 47 12.25 -8.22 5.59
C ALA A 47 12.88 -9.47 6.22
N GLY A 48 14.09 -9.83 5.83
CA GLY A 48 14.83 -10.95 6.40
C GLY A 48 15.25 -10.70 7.85
N ASP A 49 15.75 -9.49 8.14
CA ASP A 49 16.12 -9.08 9.49
C ASP A 49 14.89 -9.07 10.41
N PHE A 50 13.77 -8.50 9.95
CA PHE A 50 12.50 -8.51 10.69
C PHE A 50 12.01 -9.94 10.98
N ALA A 51 12.06 -10.83 9.99
CA ALA A 51 11.67 -12.23 10.18
C ALA A 51 12.56 -12.95 11.23
N THR A 52 13.84 -12.59 11.30
CA THR A 52 14.78 -13.16 12.27
C THR A 52 14.58 -12.59 13.67
N ILE A 53 14.36 -11.28 13.78
CA ILE A 53 14.19 -10.56 15.06
C ILE A 53 12.80 -10.80 15.66
N GLY A 54 11.76 -10.92 14.83
CA GLY A 54 10.36 -11.12 15.21
C GLY A 54 9.62 -9.85 15.67
N GLU A 55 10.32 -8.70 15.75
CA GLU A 55 9.74 -7.42 16.14
C GLU A 55 10.38 -6.25 15.40
N ILE A 56 9.71 -5.09 15.41
CA ILE A 56 10.29 -3.85 14.88
C ILE A 56 11.18 -3.24 15.96
N SER A 57 12.45 -3.66 15.95
CA SER A 57 13.47 -3.23 16.91
C SER A 57 13.84 -1.75 16.74
N PRO A 58 14.49 -1.12 17.76
CA PRO A 58 15.06 0.23 17.61
C PRO A 58 15.97 0.38 16.38
N ALA A 59 16.76 -0.66 16.05
CA ALA A 59 17.62 -0.66 14.88
C ALA A 59 16.84 -0.60 13.57
N ILE A 60 15.71 -1.32 13.46
CA ILE A 60 14.82 -1.23 12.29
C ILE A 60 14.22 0.18 12.18
N HIS A 61 13.77 0.78 13.29
CA HIS A 61 13.29 2.16 13.29
C HIS A 61 14.35 3.15 12.76
N GLU A 62 15.58 3.06 13.19
CA GLU A 62 16.68 3.93 12.74
C GLU A 62 16.99 3.73 11.24
N ARG A 63 16.90 2.50 10.73
CA ARG A 63 17.06 2.24 9.30
C ARG A 63 15.96 2.94 8.50
N PHE A 64 14.70 2.87 8.94
CA PHE A 64 13.59 3.55 8.27
C PHE A 64 13.77 5.07 8.28
N LEU A 65 14.16 5.67 9.40
CA LEU A 65 14.49 7.10 9.48
C LEU A 65 15.63 7.48 8.53
N THR A 66 16.67 6.66 8.47
CA THR A 66 17.81 6.87 7.56
C THR A 66 17.38 6.85 6.10
N LEU A 67 16.59 5.83 5.70
CA LEU A 67 16.07 5.71 4.34
C LEU A 67 15.13 6.86 3.98
N GLY A 68 14.23 7.24 4.90
CA GLY A 68 13.30 8.35 4.70
C GLY A 68 14.03 9.70 4.55
N ARG A 69 14.98 9.98 5.43
CA ARG A 69 15.80 11.21 5.37
C ARG A 69 16.66 11.26 4.11
N TYR A 70 17.23 10.12 3.71
CA TYR A 70 17.95 10.04 2.44
C TYR A 70 17.02 10.33 1.27
N ALA A 71 15.88 9.64 1.18
CA ALA A 71 14.91 9.80 0.12
C ALA A 71 14.41 11.27 0.01
N ALA A 72 14.10 11.91 1.15
CA ALA A 72 13.65 13.30 1.19
C ALA A 72 14.67 14.30 0.64
N ARG A 73 15.96 13.97 0.71
CA ARG A 73 17.07 14.83 0.24
C ARG A 73 17.51 14.52 -1.19
N THR A 74 16.94 13.47 -1.82
CA THR A 74 17.29 13.15 -3.21
C THR A 74 16.65 14.19 -4.14
N GLY A 75 17.36 14.47 -5.22
CA GLY A 75 16.91 15.40 -6.26
C GLY A 75 18.05 15.69 -7.22
N ASP A 76 17.74 16.37 -8.30
CA ASP A 76 18.72 16.82 -9.30
C ASP A 76 19.20 18.27 -9.04
N GLY A 77 18.93 18.79 -7.83
CA GLY A 77 19.20 20.18 -7.45
C GLY A 77 18.12 21.18 -7.91
N ARG A 78 17.14 20.74 -8.69
CA ARG A 78 16.00 21.55 -9.19
C ARG A 78 14.66 21.11 -8.61
N VAL A 79 14.44 19.79 -8.55
CA VAL A 79 13.21 19.20 -8.04
C VAL A 79 13.55 18.33 -6.83
N PRO A 80 13.21 18.79 -5.62
CA PRO A 80 13.33 17.97 -4.42
C PRO A 80 12.27 16.86 -4.43
N THR A 81 12.44 15.83 -3.59
CA THR A 81 11.42 14.84 -3.35
C THR A 81 10.14 15.48 -2.81
N SER A 82 9.01 15.25 -3.46
CA SER A 82 7.70 15.79 -3.11
C SER A 82 6.90 14.86 -2.20
N GLY A 83 7.24 13.57 -2.15
CA GLY A 83 6.56 12.60 -1.30
C GLY A 83 7.25 11.24 -1.28
N ILE A 84 6.97 10.46 -0.24
CA ILE A 84 7.53 9.13 -0.02
C ILE A 84 6.40 8.13 0.19
N LEU A 85 6.38 7.07 -0.63
CA LEU A 85 5.49 5.92 -0.48
C LEU A 85 6.30 4.70 -0.05
N PHE A 86 6.01 4.18 1.15
CA PHE A 86 6.51 2.87 1.55
C PHE A 86 5.64 1.75 0.98
N THR A 87 6.27 0.64 0.57
CA THR A 87 5.57 -0.43 -0.16
C THR A 87 5.36 -1.72 0.66
N CYS A 88 5.79 -1.74 1.92
CA CYS A 88 5.66 -2.90 2.80
C CYS A 88 4.88 -2.56 4.07
N SER A 89 3.74 -3.23 4.28
CA SER A 89 2.80 -2.97 5.39
C SER A 89 3.30 -3.45 6.76
N ALA A 90 4.23 -4.42 6.80
CA ALA A 90 4.74 -4.98 8.06
C ALA A 90 5.45 -3.96 8.96
N PHE A 91 5.89 -2.82 8.39
CA PHE A 91 6.71 -1.82 9.09
C PHE A 91 5.97 -0.52 9.43
N ARG A 92 4.65 -0.55 9.52
CA ARG A 92 3.85 0.65 9.79
C ARG A 92 4.37 1.50 10.96
N PRO A 93 4.70 0.96 12.16
CA PRO A 93 5.22 1.77 13.26
C PRO A 93 6.52 2.52 12.94
N ALA A 94 7.38 1.94 12.10
CA ALA A 94 8.60 2.59 11.65
C ALA A 94 8.30 3.69 10.60
N ILE A 95 7.33 3.45 9.71
CA ILE A 95 6.88 4.43 8.70
C ILE A 95 6.25 5.64 9.38
N GLU A 96 5.44 5.44 10.42
CA GLU A 96 4.83 6.55 11.19
C GLU A 96 5.89 7.45 11.86
N ARG A 97 7.03 6.89 12.30
CA ARG A 97 8.16 7.70 12.79
C ARG A 97 8.78 8.54 11.68
N VAL A 98 8.92 7.98 10.47
CA VAL A 98 9.42 8.75 9.31
C VAL A 98 8.44 9.88 8.97
N ARG A 99 7.13 9.60 9.00
CA ARG A 99 6.08 10.61 8.78
C ARG A 99 6.17 11.76 9.77
N ALA A 100 6.43 11.45 11.05
CA ALA A 100 6.57 12.46 12.10
C ALA A 100 7.88 13.30 11.98
N ASP A 101 8.91 12.74 11.34
CA ASP A 101 10.24 13.38 11.19
C ASP A 101 10.34 14.29 9.95
N LEU A 102 9.53 14.05 8.92
CA LEU A 102 9.64 14.74 7.63
C LEU A 102 8.48 15.71 7.38
N ALA A 103 8.78 16.82 6.71
CA ALA A 103 7.77 17.82 6.34
C ALA A 103 7.01 17.49 5.04
N ILE A 104 7.50 16.55 4.25
CA ILE A 104 6.84 16.11 3.01
C ILE A 104 5.87 14.96 3.28
N PRO A 105 4.85 14.74 2.42
CA PRO A 105 3.97 13.59 2.54
C PRO A 105 4.71 12.25 2.60
N VAL A 106 4.41 11.48 3.63
CA VAL A 106 4.89 10.09 3.80
C VAL A 106 3.67 9.22 4.03
N ILE A 107 3.48 8.20 3.20
CA ILE A 107 2.33 7.31 3.33
C ILE A 107 2.72 5.84 3.48
N THR A 108 1.85 5.10 4.19
CA THR A 108 1.91 3.65 4.28
C THR A 108 1.29 3.00 3.05
N PRO A 109 1.58 1.74 2.74
CA PRO A 109 1.10 1.10 1.52
C PRO A 109 -0.43 0.91 1.48
N ASN A 110 -1.07 0.78 2.64
CA ASN A 110 -2.48 0.35 2.69
C ASN A 110 -3.46 1.51 2.90
N GLU A 111 -3.00 2.62 3.48
CA GLU A 111 -3.91 3.67 3.97
C GLU A 111 -4.77 4.29 2.86
N GLY A 112 -4.27 4.37 1.62
CA GLY A 112 -5.08 4.87 0.50
C GLY A 112 -6.26 3.97 0.16
N ALA A 113 -6.04 2.64 0.20
CA ALA A 113 -7.10 1.67 -0.06
C ALA A 113 -8.09 1.57 1.11
N PHE A 114 -7.61 1.72 2.34
CA PHE A 114 -8.47 1.69 3.52
C PHE A 114 -9.31 2.96 3.65
N ASP A 115 -8.76 4.14 3.34
CA ASP A 115 -9.54 5.39 3.25
C ASP A 115 -10.70 5.25 2.27
N GLU A 116 -10.43 4.73 1.06
CA GLU A 116 -11.47 4.57 0.03
C GLU A 116 -12.48 3.50 0.43
N ALA A 117 -12.05 2.38 1.02
CA ALA A 117 -12.95 1.35 1.50
C ALA A 117 -13.87 1.88 2.61
N LEU A 118 -13.34 2.64 3.56
CA LEU A 118 -14.12 3.30 4.61
C LEU A 118 -15.10 4.32 4.02
N ALA A 119 -14.69 5.07 3.00
CA ALA A 119 -15.59 6.01 2.32
C ALA A 119 -16.76 5.31 1.65
N LEU A 120 -16.54 4.16 0.98
CA LEU A 120 -17.58 3.33 0.38
C LEU A 120 -18.53 2.68 1.41
N CYS A 121 -18.04 2.46 2.62
CA CYS A 121 -18.78 1.87 3.74
C CYS A 121 -19.47 2.91 4.65
N ARG A 122 -19.25 4.21 4.45
CA ARG A 122 -19.66 5.28 5.39
C ARG A 122 -21.14 5.23 5.77
N ASP A 123 -22.00 5.08 4.78
CA ASP A 123 -23.46 5.12 4.97
C ASP A 123 -24.10 3.72 5.07
N ARG A 124 -23.26 2.69 5.30
CA ARG A 124 -23.71 1.32 5.46
C ARG A 124 -24.01 1.02 6.93
N GLU A 125 -25.06 0.21 7.14
CA GLU A 125 -25.39 -0.27 8.49
C GLU A 125 -24.19 -0.98 9.15
N GLY A 126 -23.93 -0.69 10.40
CA GLY A 126 -22.81 -1.27 11.16
C GLY A 126 -21.42 -0.96 10.60
N GLY A 127 -21.28 0.10 9.77
CA GLY A 127 -20.02 0.46 9.14
C GLY A 127 -19.69 -0.33 7.88
N GLY A 128 -20.60 -1.20 7.41
CA GLY A 128 -20.45 -1.99 6.19
C GLY A 128 -19.56 -3.23 6.33
N ARG A 129 -19.32 -3.90 5.20
CA ARG A 129 -18.54 -5.14 5.09
C ARG A 129 -17.43 -4.98 4.07
N ILE A 130 -16.19 -5.25 4.47
CA ILE A 130 -15.00 -5.21 3.63
C ILE A 130 -14.45 -6.61 3.44
N GLY A 131 -14.41 -7.10 2.21
CA GLY A 131 -13.66 -8.30 1.83
C GLY A 131 -12.17 -7.98 1.77
N LEU A 132 -11.35 -8.64 2.59
CA LEU A 132 -9.90 -8.40 2.62
C LEU A 132 -9.16 -9.60 2.03
N LEU A 133 -8.67 -9.46 0.80
CA LEU A 133 -7.94 -10.51 0.08
C LEU A 133 -6.44 -10.44 0.38
N LEU A 134 -5.87 -11.55 0.85
CA LEU A 134 -4.48 -11.68 1.31
C LEU A 134 -3.89 -13.02 0.87
N THR A 135 -2.55 -13.13 0.87
CA THR A 135 -1.85 -14.43 0.67
C THR A 135 -1.34 -15.05 1.97
N PHE A 136 -1.43 -14.34 3.09
CA PHE A 136 -0.84 -14.79 4.36
C PHE A 136 -1.78 -14.52 5.52
N GLN A 137 -2.16 -15.61 6.24
CA GLN A 137 -3.07 -15.56 7.39
C GLN A 137 -2.59 -14.60 8.49
N GLY A 138 -1.29 -14.54 8.75
CA GLY A 138 -0.72 -13.66 9.78
C GLY A 138 -0.90 -12.16 9.51
N SER A 139 -1.27 -11.76 8.30
CA SER A 139 -1.57 -10.36 7.97
C SER A 139 -3.01 -9.95 8.29
N VAL A 140 -3.91 -10.90 8.55
CA VAL A 140 -5.35 -10.61 8.77
C VAL A 140 -5.55 -9.69 9.99
N ALA A 141 -5.06 -10.11 11.15
CA ALA A 141 -5.28 -9.36 12.39
C ALA A 141 -4.62 -7.95 12.37
N PRO A 142 -3.35 -7.78 11.94
CA PRO A 142 -2.74 -6.46 11.82
C PRO A 142 -3.50 -5.52 10.89
N LEU A 143 -3.91 -5.98 9.69
CA LEU A 143 -4.61 -5.13 8.73
C LEU A 143 -6.05 -4.83 9.17
N THR A 144 -6.74 -5.78 9.78
CA THR A 144 -8.05 -5.53 10.41
C THR A 144 -7.94 -4.46 11.48
N GLY A 145 -6.93 -4.55 12.36
CA GLY A 145 -6.66 -3.54 13.38
C GLY A 145 -6.36 -2.16 12.78
N GLU A 146 -5.64 -2.11 11.66
CA GLU A 146 -5.36 -0.86 10.94
C GLU A 146 -6.65 -0.22 10.41
N ILE A 147 -7.52 -0.98 9.73
CA ILE A 147 -8.79 -0.48 9.22
C ILE A 147 -9.68 0.04 10.35
N HIS A 148 -9.78 -0.72 11.46
CA HIS A 148 -10.57 -0.30 12.61
C HIS A 148 -10.04 0.96 13.29
N ALA A 149 -8.71 1.08 13.44
CA ALA A 149 -8.09 2.30 13.98
C ALA A 149 -8.33 3.52 13.09
N MET A 150 -8.33 3.33 11.76
CA MET A 150 -8.66 4.40 10.81
C MET A 150 -10.14 4.80 10.88
N ALA A 151 -11.06 3.84 11.01
CA ALA A 151 -12.48 4.11 11.20
C ALA A 151 -12.73 4.91 12.51
N ASP A 152 -12.10 4.51 13.62
CA ASP A 152 -12.19 5.21 14.90
C ASP A 152 -11.68 6.66 14.80
N ALA A 153 -10.55 6.85 14.10
CA ALA A 153 -9.93 8.18 13.94
C ALA A 153 -10.83 9.18 13.22
N ILE A 154 -11.75 8.71 12.36
CA ILE A 154 -12.72 9.55 11.64
C ILE A 154 -14.13 9.50 12.24
N GLY A 155 -14.30 8.84 13.40
CA GLY A 155 -15.60 8.70 14.08
C GLY A 155 -16.62 7.84 13.32
N GLN A 156 -16.16 6.92 12.46
CA GLN A 156 -17.01 5.99 11.70
C GLN A 156 -17.15 4.66 12.44
N ALA A 157 -18.34 4.03 12.32
CA ALA A 157 -18.54 2.66 12.82
C ALA A 157 -17.51 1.71 12.17
N ARG A 158 -16.94 0.81 12.97
CA ARG A 158 -15.96 -0.18 12.50
C ARG A 158 -16.63 -1.16 11.52
N PRO A 159 -16.16 -1.28 10.28
CA PRO A 159 -16.72 -2.24 9.33
C PRO A 159 -16.43 -3.69 9.76
N GLN A 160 -17.29 -4.61 9.34
CA GLN A 160 -17.00 -6.03 9.44
C GLN A 160 -15.94 -6.39 8.39
N ILE A 161 -14.81 -6.95 8.84
CA ILE A 161 -13.75 -7.42 7.94
C ILE A 161 -13.93 -8.91 7.69
N LEU A 162 -14.04 -9.28 6.42
CA LEU A 162 -14.20 -10.66 5.96
C LEU A 162 -12.93 -11.07 5.20
N PRO A 163 -11.99 -11.77 5.85
CA PRO A 163 -10.74 -12.13 5.21
C PRO A 163 -10.95 -13.28 4.20
N ALA A 164 -10.27 -13.15 3.06
CA ALA A 164 -10.07 -14.21 2.08
C ALA A 164 -8.57 -14.44 1.93
N VAL A 165 -8.08 -15.60 2.40
CA VAL A 165 -6.67 -15.93 2.30
C VAL A 165 -6.46 -16.87 1.12
N ALA A 166 -5.70 -16.44 0.12
CA ALA A 166 -5.36 -17.21 -1.06
C ALA A 166 -4.20 -18.18 -0.75
N GLU A 167 -4.52 -19.31 -0.15
CA GLU A 167 -3.54 -20.35 0.21
C GLU A 167 -2.76 -20.83 -1.02
N GLY A 168 -1.43 -20.94 -0.88
CA GLY A 168 -0.53 -21.33 -1.96
C GLY A 168 -0.22 -20.22 -2.99
N ALA A 169 -0.93 -19.08 -2.94
CA ALA A 169 -0.69 -18.00 -3.90
C ALA A 169 0.69 -17.34 -3.69
N LEU A 170 1.12 -17.16 -2.45
CA LEU A 170 2.45 -16.62 -2.15
C LEU A 170 3.55 -17.54 -2.69
N GLU A 171 3.43 -18.85 -2.46
CA GLU A 171 4.37 -19.86 -2.96
C GLU A 171 4.42 -19.84 -4.50
N ALA A 172 3.26 -19.81 -5.16
CA ALA A 172 3.17 -19.73 -6.62
C ALA A 172 3.92 -18.50 -7.15
N LEU A 173 3.76 -17.33 -6.51
CA LEU A 173 4.46 -16.11 -6.90
C LEU A 173 5.99 -16.23 -6.69
N GLN A 174 6.42 -16.81 -5.57
CA GLN A 174 7.84 -17.00 -5.25
C GLN A 174 8.54 -17.98 -6.20
N THR A 175 7.82 -18.97 -6.70
CA THR A 175 8.33 -19.95 -7.69
C THR A 175 8.17 -19.50 -9.14
N GLY A 176 7.63 -18.28 -9.38
CA GLY A 176 7.48 -17.69 -10.71
C GLY A 176 6.19 -18.08 -11.44
N ASP A 177 5.29 -18.85 -10.81
CA ASP A 177 3.97 -19.20 -11.40
C ASP A 177 2.94 -18.11 -11.08
N ALA A 178 3.13 -17.00 -11.74
CA ALA A 178 2.31 -15.80 -11.55
C ALA A 178 0.83 -16.02 -11.94
N ASP A 179 0.56 -16.83 -12.94
CA ASP A 179 -0.82 -17.13 -13.37
C ASP A 179 -1.55 -17.99 -12.34
N ARG A 180 -0.85 -18.92 -11.70
CA ARG A 180 -1.40 -19.71 -10.59
C ARG A 180 -1.70 -18.81 -9.40
N HIS A 181 -0.79 -17.88 -9.04
CA HIS A 181 -1.02 -16.89 -8.01
C HIS A 181 -2.32 -16.11 -8.25
N ASP A 182 -2.53 -15.60 -9.48
CA ASP A 182 -3.71 -14.78 -9.80
C ASP A 182 -5.00 -15.60 -9.75
N ARG A 183 -4.98 -16.84 -10.26
CA ARG A 183 -6.13 -17.76 -10.16
C ARG A 183 -6.49 -18.11 -8.70
N LEU A 184 -5.51 -18.46 -7.87
CA LEU A 184 -5.73 -18.76 -6.45
C LEU A 184 -6.28 -17.56 -5.70
N SER A 185 -5.78 -16.36 -6.03
CA SER A 185 -6.26 -15.10 -5.45
C SER A 185 -7.75 -14.86 -5.76
N ALA A 186 -8.16 -15.04 -7.01
CA ALA A 186 -9.57 -14.89 -7.39
C ALA A 186 -10.45 -16.00 -6.76
N GLN A 187 -9.98 -17.26 -6.73
CA GLN A 187 -10.70 -18.39 -6.14
C GLN A 187 -10.95 -18.23 -4.64
N ALA A 188 -10.03 -17.60 -3.90
CA ALA A 188 -10.19 -17.37 -2.47
C ALA A 188 -11.44 -16.54 -2.13
N LEU A 189 -11.94 -15.75 -3.07
CA LEU A 189 -13.14 -14.94 -2.88
C LEU A 189 -14.46 -15.71 -3.05
N ASN A 190 -14.42 -16.93 -3.57
CA ASN A 190 -15.65 -17.74 -3.80
C ASN A 190 -16.39 -18.08 -2.49
N ALA A 191 -15.68 -18.14 -1.38
CA ALA A 191 -16.26 -18.42 -0.06
C ALA A 191 -16.78 -17.15 0.66
N LEU A 192 -16.49 -15.95 0.14
CA LEU A 192 -16.97 -14.72 0.76
C LEU A 192 -18.44 -14.49 0.43
N PRO A 193 -19.27 -14.16 1.44
CA PRO A 193 -20.59 -13.61 1.19
C PRO A 193 -20.49 -12.27 0.47
N PRO A 194 -21.61 -11.69 -0.01
CA PRO A 194 -21.60 -10.33 -0.55
C PRO A 194 -21.02 -9.31 0.44
N VAL A 195 -20.16 -8.43 -0.07
CA VAL A 195 -19.50 -7.35 0.69
C VAL A 195 -19.76 -6.00 0.01
N ASP A 196 -19.45 -4.90 0.68
CA ASP A 196 -19.62 -3.56 0.08
C ASP A 196 -18.43 -3.18 -0.78
N VAL A 197 -17.25 -3.73 -0.48
CA VAL A 197 -16.01 -3.50 -1.22
C VAL A 197 -15.01 -4.63 -0.96
N ILE A 198 -14.18 -4.94 -1.96
CA ILE A 198 -13.05 -5.86 -1.85
C ILE A 198 -11.76 -5.06 -1.88
N VAL A 199 -10.91 -5.28 -0.88
CA VAL A 199 -9.54 -4.71 -0.83
C VAL A 199 -8.54 -5.82 -1.08
N ILE A 200 -7.73 -5.69 -2.13
CA ILE A 200 -6.54 -6.51 -2.36
C ILE A 200 -5.42 -5.93 -1.50
N GLY A 201 -5.15 -6.60 -0.35
CA GLY A 201 -4.40 -6.04 0.77
C GLY A 201 -2.87 -6.07 0.63
N GLN A 202 -2.32 -6.50 -0.50
CA GLN A 202 -0.88 -6.57 -0.73
C GLN A 202 -0.50 -6.08 -2.12
N PHE A 203 0.62 -5.34 -2.24
CA PHE A 203 1.07 -4.79 -3.52
C PHE A 203 1.31 -5.87 -4.58
N SER A 204 1.94 -6.99 -4.19
CA SER A 204 2.22 -8.11 -5.09
C SER A 204 0.96 -8.75 -5.68
N MET A 205 -0.17 -8.65 -4.99
CA MET A 205 -1.45 -9.23 -5.42
C MET A 205 -2.22 -8.34 -6.40
N ALA A 206 -1.82 -7.07 -6.61
CA ALA A 206 -2.53 -6.15 -7.49
C ALA A 206 -2.72 -6.68 -8.91
N ARG A 207 -1.79 -7.53 -9.38
CA ARG A 207 -1.87 -8.22 -10.67
C ARG A 207 -3.10 -9.14 -10.83
N ALA A 208 -3.63 -9.67 -9.73
CA ALA A 208 -4.83 -10.51 -9.74
C ALA A 208 -6.14 -9.70 -9.92
N ALA A 209 -6.09 -8.38 -9.84
CA ALA A 209 -7.29 -7.53 -9.90
C ALA A 209 -8.19 -7.77 -11.13
N PRO A 210 -7.69 -8.01 -12.35
CA PRO A 210 -8.54 -8.32 -13.51
C PRO A 210 -9.37 -9.59 -13.29
N LEU A 211 -8.78 -10.68 -12.75
CA LEU A 211 -9.49 -11.92 -12.47
C LEU A 211 -10.48 -11.76 -11.30
N VAL A 212 -10.11 -10.99 -10.28
CA VAL A 212 -11.00 -10.66 -9.16
C VAL A 212 -12.22 -9.88 -9.65
N ARG A 213 -12.04 -8.85 -10.48
CA ARG A 213 -13.13 -8.06 -11.08
C ARG A 213 -14.01 -8.87 -12.03
N ALA A 214 -13.47 -9.89 -12.68
CA ALA A 214 -14.24 -10.80 -13.52
C ALA A 214 -15.10 -11.80 -12.71
N ALA A 215 -14.70 -12.08 -11.46
CA ALA A 215 -15.37 -13.03 -10.56
C ALA A 215 -16.36 -12.36 -9.58
N ARG A 216 -16.27 -11.06 -9.36
CA ARG A 216 -17.02 -10.31 -8.33
C ARG A 216 -17.53 -8.98 -8.89
N ASP A 217 -18.77 -8.64 -8.56
CA ASP A 217 -19.42 -7.39 -8.99
C ASP A 217 -19.10 -6.20 -8.05
N GLU A 218 -18.63 -6.47 -6.85
CA GLU A 218 -18.31 -5.44 -5.87
C GLU A 218 -17.10 -4.57 -6.31
N PRO A 219 -17.02 -3.32 -5.87
CA PRO A 219 -15.84 -2.49 -6.10
C PRO A 219 -14.56 -3.18 -5.61
N VAL A 220 -13.53 -3.23 -6.46
CA VAL A 220 -12.24 -3.87 -6.15
C VAL A 220 -11.14 -2.81 -6.09
N LEU A 221 -10.61 -2.60 -4.89
CA LEU A 221 -9.52 -1.67 -4.61
C LEU A 221 -8.20 -2.45 -4.51
N THR A 222 -7.16 -1.91 -5.11
CA THR A 222 -5.80 -2.44 -4.97
C THR A 222 -4.94 -1.46 -4.19
N THR A 223 -4.17 -1.96 -3.25
CA THR A 223 -3.34 -1.12 -2.38
C THR A 223 -2.36 -0.22 -3.15
N PRO A 224 -1.63 -0.65 -4.19
CA PRO A 224 -0.71 0.24 -4.89
C PRO A 224 -1.40 1.39 -5.62
N HIS A 225 -2.52 1.14 -6.32
CA HIS A 225 -3.22 2.19 -7.06
C HIS A 225 -3.82 3.23 -6.12
N MET A 226 -4.45 2.78 -5.02
CA MET A 226 -5.04 3.69 -4.05
C MET A 226 -3.96 4.47 -3.27
N ALA A 227 -2.81 3.87 -2.98
CA ALA A 227 -1.67 4.56 -2.39
C ALA A 227 -1.16 5.69 -3.31
N VAL A 228 -1.02 5.42 -4.62
CA VAL A 228 -0.60 6.45 -5.58
C VAL A 228 -1.63 7.57 -5.66
N ARG A 229 -2.92 7.27 -5.75
CA ARG A 229 -3.99 8.29 -5.75
C ARG A 229 -3.96 9.15 -4.49
N LYS A 230 -3.76 8.54 -3.33
CA LYS A 230 -3.62 9.27 -2.07
C LYS A 230 -2.38 10.17 -2.07
N MET A 231 -1.23 9.65 -2.48
CA MET A 231 0.02 10.41 -2.58
C MET A 231 -0.16 11.62 -3.50
N ARG A 232 -0.76 11.43 -4.67
CA ARG A 232 -1.05 12.51 -5.62
C ARG A 232 -1.86 13.62 -4.97
N ARG A 233 -2.98 13.28 -4.31
CA ARG A 233 -3.82 14.27 -3.62
C ARG A 233 -3.04 15.05 -2.55
N LEU A 234 -2.20 14.39 -1.77
CA LEU A 234 -1.42 15.04 -0.71
C LEU A 234 -0.35 15.97 -1.27
N VAL A 235 0.32 15.58 -2.33
CA VAL A 235 1.35 16.41 -2.98
C VAL A 235 0.72 17.61 -3.69
N GLU A 236 -0.39 17.41 -4.43
CA GLU A 236 -1.13 18.49 -5.08
C GLU A 236 -1.72 19.48 -4.07
N ALA A 237 -2.12 19.03 -2.89
CA ALA A 237 -2.62 19.91 -1.81
C ALA A 237 -1.51 20.68 -1.10
N ALA A 238 -0.25 20.22 -1.17
CA ALA A 238 0.91 20.87 -0.55
C ALA A 238 1.66 21.83 -1.50
N ALA A 239 1.31 21.87 -2.80
CA ALA A 239 1.94 22.68 -3.84
C ALA A 239 1.31 24.10 -3.93
#